data_84f66fb10fd3bc84eec5340817edccf7
#
_entry.id   84f66fb10fd3bc84eec5340817edccf7
#
_cell.length_a   1.000
_cell.length_b   1.000
_cell.length_c   1.000
_cell.angle_alpha   90.00
_cell.angle_beta   90.00
_cell.angle_gamma   90.00
#
_symmetry.space_group_name_H-M   'P 1'
#
loop_
_entity.id
_entity.type
_entity.pdbx_description
1 polymer ?
#
loop_
_entity_poly.entity_id
_entity_poly.type
_entity_poly.pdbx_seq_one_letter_code
_entity_poly.pdbx_strand_id
1 'polypeptide(L)'
;HRGREFISIYEQAEADLRELLSVPPEFKILFMQGGGIAENAIVPLNLSQGGTMDFVISGSWSQKSLKEAGRYGKARVAASTEADGFRHFPAPSNWQLSDRPSYVHVCTNETIHGVETHNLPDLRALGCDAPLVIDFSSHVLSRPVDWSKVGLAFGGAQKNIGPAGVTLVVVRQDLLGRALPVCPSAFDYNLVAKNDSMFNTPPTYGIYMAGLTFQWLKRQGGVAEMERRNIAKAKLLYDYIDGSQ
;
A
#
# COMPACT_ATOMS: atom_id res chain seq x y z
N HIS A 1 13.90 9.85 -20.35
CA HIS A 1 12.94 8.99 -19.64
C HIS A 1 11.87 8.37 -20.54
N ARG A 2 11.78 8.82 -21.79
CA ARG A 2 10.86 8.28 -22.82
C ARG A 2 11.60 7.66 -23.97
N GLY A 3 12.91 7.42 -23.84
CA GLY A 3 13.71 6.66 -24.80
C GLY A 3 13.39 5.16 -24.69
N ARG A 4 13.65 4.43 -25.75
CA ARG A 4 13.38 2.98 -25.84
C ARG A 4 14.01 2.19 -24.72
N GLU A 5 15.20 2.57 -24.30
CA GLU A 5 15.97 1.92 -23.23
C GLU A 5 15.22 2.00 -21.90
N PHE A 6 14.72 3.19 -21.54
CA PHE A 6 13.99 3.34 -20.29
C PHE A 6 12.60 2.70 -20.35
N ILE A 7 11.91 2.79 -21.48
CA ILE A 7 10.61 2.11 -21.66
C ILE A 7 10.77 0.60 -21.40
N SER A 8 11.80 -0.02 -21.98
CA SER A 8 12.08 -1.45 -21.77
C SER A 8 12.37 -1.77 -20.28
N ILE A 9 13.10 -0.90 -19.58
CA ILE A 9 13.37 -1.04 -18.13
C ILE A 9 12.07 -0.96 -17.35
N TYR A 10 11.22 0.01 -17.66
CA TYR A 10 9.92 0.20 -17.01
C TYR A 10 8.99 -1.00 -17.21
N GLU A 11 8.82 -1.44 -18.46
CA GLU A 11 7.97 -2.57 -18.82
C GLU A 11 8.42 -3.85 -18.10
N GLN A 12 9.74 -4.09 -18.06
CA GLN A 12 10.29 -5.24 -17.35
C GLN A 12 10.05 -5.14 -15.84
N ALA A 13 10.25 -3.96 -15.24
CA ALA A 13 10.04 -3.76 -13.81
C ALA A 13 8.55 -3.95 -13.42
N GLU A 14 7.62 -3.42 -14.24
CA GLU A 14 6.19 -3.63 -14.01
C GLU A 14 5.80 -5.11 -14.14
N ALA A 15 6.26 -5.79 -15.18
CA ALA A 15 5.99 -7.20 -15.42
C ALA A 15 6.52 -8.08 -14.27
N ASP A 16 7.76 -7.85 -13.84
CA ASP A 16 8.38 -8.61 -12.74
C ASP A 16 7.66 -8.37 -11.42
N LEU A 17 7.25 -7.13 -11.13
CA LEU A 17 6.50 -6.82 -9.92
C LEU A 17 5.10 -7.45 -9.94
N ARG A 18 4.43 -7.41 -11.10
CA ARG A 18 3.12 -8.04 -11.30
C ARG A 18 3.18 -9.53 -11.05
N GLU A 19 4.21 -10.20 -11.57
CA GLU A 19 4.43 -11.65 -11.35
C GLU A 19 4.74 -11.94 -9.88
N LEU A 20 5.68 -11.21 -9.26
CA LEU A 20 6.11 -11.42 -7.87
C LEU A 20 4.96 -11.28 -6.87
N LEU A 21 4.09 -10.30 -7.05
CA LEU A 21 2.94 -10.05 -6.18
C LEU A 21 1.66 -10.72 -6.66
N SER A 22 1.69 -11.45 -7.81
CA SER A 22 0.50 -12.04 -8.44
C SER A 22 -0.62 -11.02 -8.60
N VAL A 23 -0.28 -9.80 -9.06
CA VAL A 23 -1.26 -8.71 -9.22
C VAL A 23 -2.23 -9.05 -10.36
N PRO A 24 -3.54 -9.12 -10.11
CA PRO A 24 -4.54 -9.45 -11.13
C PRO A 24 -4.61 -8.39 -12.26
N PRO A 25 -5.09 -8.77 -13.46
CA PRO A 25 -5.13 -7.86 -14.60
C PRO A 25 -6.05 -6.65 -14.43
N GLU A 26 -7.03 -6.73 -13.54
CA GLU A 26 -7.93 -5.63 -13.20
C GLU A 26 -7.29 -4.53 -12.34
N PHE A 27 -6.03 -4.71 -11.94
CA PHE A 27 -5.25 -3.69 -11.23
C PHE A 27 -4.21 -3.04 -12.15
N LYS A 28 -4.03 -1.74 -11.98
CA LYS A 28 -2.90 -0.97 -12.52
C LYS A 28 -1.79 -0.84 -11.49
N ILE A 29 -0.56 -0.98 -11.95
CA ILE A 29 0.66 -0.71 -11.18
C ILE A 29 1.16 0.66 -11.60
N LEU A 30 1.35 1.56 -10.63
CA LEU A 30 1.83 2.92 -10.87
C LEU A 30 3.12 3.14 -10.07
N PHE A 31 4.13 3.68 -10.76
CA PHE A 31 5.35 4.17 -10.11
C PHE A 31 5.26 5.68 -9.96
N MET A 32 4.96 6.12 -8.75
CA MET A 32 4.74 7.52 -8.39
C MET A 32 5.93 8.08 -7.59
N GLN A 33 5.77 9.27 -7.06
CA GLN A 33 6.76 9.99 -6.26
C GLN A 33 6.11 10.54 -4.98
N GLY A 34 6.93 10.82 -3.97
CA GLY A 34 6.46 11.43 -2.71
C GLY A 34 6.44 10.49 -1.51
N GLY A 35 6.62 9.17 -1.73
CA GLY A 35 6.60 8.15 -0.67
C GLY A 35 5.21 7.95 -0.07
N GLY A 36 5.11 7.08 0.94
CA GLY A 36 3.85 6.82 1.63
C GLY A 36 3.23 8.06 2.29
N ILE A 37 4.04 9.04 2.66
CA ILE A 37 3.54 10.30 3.24
C ILE A 37 2.72 11.10 2.21
N ALA A 38 3.18 11.19 0.96
CA ALA A 38 2.39 11.85 -0.08
C ALA A 38 1.11 11.07 -0.40
N GLU A 39 1.15 9.73 -0.34
CA GLU A 39 -0.05 8.93 -0.58
C GLU A 39 -1.15 9.17 0.46
N ASN A 40 -0.81 9.57 1.67
CA ASN A 40 -1.81 10.00 2.67
C ASN A 40 -2.66 11.18 2.20
N ALA A 41 -2.13 12.01 1.28
CA ALA A 41 -2.86 13.10 0.61
C ALA A 41 -3.44 12.66 -0.75
N ILE A 42 -2.67 11.89 -1.52
CA ILE A 42 -3.03 11.50 -2.90
C ILE A 42 -4.24 10.54 -2.90
N VAL A 43 -4.27 9.57 -1.98
CA VAL A 43 -5.40 8.63 -1.87
C VAL A 43 -6.73 9.36 -1.64
N PRO A 44 -6.89 10.26 -0.63
CA PRO A 44 -8.14 10.99 -0.45
C PRO A 44 -8.47 11.92 -1.63
N LEU A 45 -7.46 12.52 -2.29
CA LEU A 45 -7.68 13.33 -3.50
C LEU A 45 -8.27 12.51 -4.65
N ASN A 46 -7.95 11.21 -4.74
CA ASN A 46 -8.43 10.33 -5.81
C ASN A 46 -9.68 9.53 -5.44
N LEU A 47 -9.88 9.17 -4.16
CA LEU A 47 -10.92 8.21 -3.78
C LEU A 47 -12.03 8.77 -2.89
N SER A 48 -11.84 9.93 -2.24
CA SER A 48 -12.83 10.43 -1.26
C SER A 48 -14.16 10.84 -1.90
N GLN A 49 -14.14 11.36 -3.11
CA GLN A 49 -15.33 11.89 -3.81
C GLN A 49 -16.19 12.83 -2.93
N GLY A 50 -15.57 13.47 -1.92
CA GLY A 50 -16.26 14.31 -0.94
C GLY A 50 -17.03 13.54 0.13
N GLY A 51 -16.96 12.20 0.14
CA GLY A 51 -17.60 11.32 1.13
C GLY A 51 -16.77 11.12 2.40
N THR A 52 -17.27 10.24 3.25
CA THR A 52 -16.58 9.85 4.49
C THR A 52 -15.52 8.79 4.20
N MET A 53 -14.35 8.93 4.81
CA MET A 53 -13.23 8.00 4.72
C MET A 53 -13.01 7.39 6.11
N ASP A 54 -13.07 6.08 6.23
CA ASP A 54 -12.91 5.36 7.50
C ASP A 54 -11.46 4.88 7.67
N PHE A 55 -10.92 5.04 8.88
CA PHE A 55 -9.55 4.68 9.24
C PHE A 55 -9.52 3.73 10.42
N VAL A 56 -8.73 2.67 10.30
CA VAL A 56 -8.39 1.77 11.40
C VAL A 56 -7.04 2.19 11.96
N ILE A 57 -7.05 2.61 13.22
CA ILE A 57 -5.89 3.21 13.87
C ILE A 57 -5.21 2.17 14.76
N SER A 58 -4.10 1.63 14.25
CA SER A 58 -3.29 0.60 14.92
C SER A 58 -1.89 1.08 15.29
N GLY A 59 -1.57 2.35 15.01
CA GLY A 59 -0.29 2.96 15.33
C GLY A 59 -0.10 4.35 14.73
N SER A 60 1.13 4.84 14.78
CA SER A 60 1.48 6.20 14.36
C SER A 60 1.33 6.44 12.86
N TRP A 61 1.49 5.41 12.02
CA TRP A 61 1.37 5.60 10.57
C TRP A 61 -0.08 5.78 10.17
N SER A 62 -0.99 4.97 10.67
CA SER A 62 -2.43 5.14 10.45
C SER A 62 -2.97 6.45 11.05
N GLN A 63 -2.44 6.91 12.19
CA GLN A 63 -2.77 8.24 12.74
C GLN A 63 -2.36 9.38 11.79
N LYS A 64 -1.17 9.28 11.19
CA LYS A 64 -0.71 10.28 10.19
C LYS A 64 -1.60 10.27 8.95
N SER A 65 -1.99 9.09 8.47
CA SER A 65 -2.90 8.94 7.33
C SER A 65 -4.25 9.58 7.61
N LEU A 66 -4.85 9.32 8.78
CA LEU A 66 -6.11 9.95 9.22
C LEU A 66 -6.00 11.48 9.25
N LYS A 67 -4.93 11.99 9.89
CA LYS A 67 -4.70 13.43 10.05
C LYS A 67 -4.56 14.14 8.71
N GLU A 68 -3.82 13.55 7.78
CA GLU A 68 -3.61 14.13 6.45
C GLU A 68 -4.90 14.08 5.62
N ALA A 69 -5.59 12.93 5.60
CA ALA A 69 -6.84 12.76 4.87
C ALA A 69 -7.93 13.76 5.33
N GLY A 70 -7.94 14.11 6.61
CA GLY A 70 -8.86 15.10 7.19
C GLY A 70 -8.74 16.51 6.61
N ARG A 71 -7.68 16.80 5.84
CA ARG A 71 -7.54 18.07 5.10
C ARG A 71 -8.34 18.09 3.80
N TYR A 72 -8.68 16.92 3.29
CA TYR A 72 -9.31 16.76 1.96
C TYR A 72 -10.76 16.29 2.03
N GLY A 73 -11.25 15.94 3.22
CA GLY A 73 -12.62 15.49 3.40
C GLY A 73 -12.90 14.99 4.82
N LYS A 74 -14.01 14.32 5.00
CA LYS A 74 -14.44 13.80 6.29
C LYS A 74 -13.72 12.48 6.61
N ALA A 75 -12.61 12.56 7.35
CA ALA A 75 -11.91 11.39 7.88
C ALA A 75 -12.44 11.01 9.26
N ARG A 76 -12.65 9.71 9.50
CA ARG A 76 -13.24 9.17 10.72
C ARG A 76 -12.49 7.93 11.20
N VAL A 77 -12.38 7.79 12.52
CA VAL A 77 -11.86 6.57 13.15
C VAL A 77 -12.96 5.50 13.16
N ALA A 78 -12.72 4.38 12.48
CA ALA A 78 -13.59 3.21 12.52
C ALA A 78 -13.24 2.26 13.69
N ALA A 79 -11.96 2.17 14.03
CA ALA A 79 -11.47 1.43 15.19
C ALA A 79 -10.12 1.97 15.62
N SER A 80 -9.76 1.84 16.90
CA SER A 80 -8.45 2.25 17.40
C SER A 80 -8.03 1.38 18.58
N THR A 81 -6.73 1.09 18.68
CA THR A 81 -6.08 0.49 19.84
C THR A 81 -5.16 1.48 20.58
N GLU A 82 -5.37 2.78 20.37
CA GLU A 82 -4.59 3.84 21.01
C GLU A 82 -4.70 3.80 22.55
N ALA A 83 -5.88 3.52 23.07
CA ALA A 83 -6.11 3.41 24.50
C ALA A 83 -5.27 2.29 25.17
N ASP A 84 -4.91 1.25 24.39
CA ASP A 84 -4.07 0.14 24.83
C ASP A 84 -2.60 0.33 24.45
N GLY A 85 -2.21 1.53 24.01
CA GLY A 85 -0.84 1.84 23.58
C GLY A 85 -0.42 1.13 22.30
N PHE A 86 -1.36 0.83 21.40
CA PHE A 86 -1.12 0.15 20.12
C PHE A 86 -0.40 -1.20 20.26
N ARG A 87 -0.88 -2.07 21.14
CA ARG A 87 -0.26 -3.39 21.39
C ARG A 87 -0.77 -4.49 20.47
N HIS A 88 -1.84 -4.25 19.73
CA HIS A 88 -2.47 -5.21 18.81
C HIS A 88 -3.23 -4.51 17.69
N PHE A 89 -3.52 -5.25 16.64
CA PHE A 89 -4.38 -4.79 15.55
C PHE A 89 -5.85 -4.90 15.98
N PRO A 90 -6.71 -3.87 15.76
CA PRO A 90 -8.12 -3.93 16.15
C PRO A 90 -8.85 -5.07 15.45
N ALA A 91 -9.55 -5.92 16.20
CA ALA A 91 -10.34 -7.01 15.63
C ALA A 91 -11.42 -6.45 14.67
N PRO A 92 -11.55 -6.97 13.44
CA PRO A 92 -12.52 -6.45 12.46
C PRO A 92 -13.97 -6.44 12.96
N SER A 93 -14.35 -7.39 13.81
CA SER A 93 -15.66 -7.45 14.46
C SER A 93 -16.02 -6.23 15.31
N ASN A 94 -15.02 -5.45 15.72
CA ASN A 94 -15.21 -4.27 16.59
C ASN A 94 -15.20 -2.96 15.79
N TRP A 95 -15.07 -3.01 14.44
CA TRP A 95 -15.01 -1.81 13.63
C TRP A 95 -16.39 -1.17 13.50
N GLN A 96 -16.43 0.12 13.72
CA GLN A 96 -17.61 0.97 13.55
C GLN A 96 -17.52 1.67 12.20
N LEU A 97 -17.82 0.95 11.12
CA LEU A 97 -17.76 1.50 9.77
C LEU A 97 -18.91 2.49 9.53
N SER A 98 -18.67 3.50 8.70
CA SER A 98 -19.72 4.38 8.18
C SER A 98 -20.67 3.59 7.28
N ASP A 99 -21.90 4.08 7.09
CA ASP A 99 -22.90 3.42 6.25
C ASP A 99 -22.40 3.16 4.82
N ARG A 100 -21.78 4.16 4.20
CA ARG A 100 -21.17 4.06 2.86
C ARG A 100 -19.87 4.88 2.81
N PRO A 101 -18.77 4.36 3.38
CA PRO A 101 -17.51 5.08 3.31
C PRO A 101 -16.96 5.06 1.88
N SER A 102 -16.25 6.10 1.49
CA SER A 102 -15.57 6.17 0.20
C SER A 102 -14.47 5.12 0.09
N TYR A 103 -13.81 4.85 1.20
CA TYR A 103 -12.85 3.76 1.39
C TYR A 103 -12.60 3.51 2.88
N VAL A 104 -12.02 2.36 3.17
CA VAL A 104 -11.52 2.02 4.51
C VAL A 104 -10.00 1.89 4.43
N HIS A 105 -9.26 2.62 5.28
CA HIS A 105 -7.81 2.62 5.30
C HIS A 105 -7.25 1.78 6.44
N VAL A 106 -6.21 0.98 6.13
CA VAL A 106 -5.45 0.16 7.08
C VAL A 106 -3.96 0.33 6.82
N CYS A 107 -3.17 0.60 7.83
CA CYS A 107 -1.72 0.36 7.80
C CYS A 107 -1.47 -1.08 8.25
N THR A 108 -0.98 -1.93 7.36
CA THR A 108 -0.88 -3.37 7.61
C THR A 108 0.34 -3.76 8.44
N ASN A 109 1.31 -2.85 8.61
CA ASN A 109 2.45 -3.03 9.51
C ASN A 109 2.92 -1.68 10.09
N GLU A 110 2.57 -1.45 11.34
CA GLU A 110 2.93 -0.29 12.15
C GLU A 110 4.30 -0.47 12.81
N THR A 111 5.35 -0.14 12.08
CA THR A 111 6.73 -0.44 12.45
C THR A 111 7.22 0.25 13.74
N ILE A 112 6.62 1.37 14.15
CA ILE A 112 6.96 2.07 15.39
C ILE A 112 6.48 1.29 16.62
N HIS A 113 5.27 0.69 16.52
CA HIS A 113 4.62 -0.02 17.62
C HIS A 113 4.78 -1.54 17.52
N GLY A 114 5.33 -2.05 16.41
CA GLY A 114 5.50 -3.48 16.19
C GLY A 114 4.17 -4.22 15.97
N VAL A 115 3.14 -3.52 15.47
CA VAL A 115 1.81 -4.11 15.21
C VAL A 115 1.67 -4.43 13.74
N GLU A 116 1.45 -5.68 13.41
CA GLU A 116 1.27 -6.17 12.06
C GLU A 116 -0.01 -7.00 11.93
N THR A 117 -0.70 -6.89 10.81
CA THR A 117 -1.78 -7.81 10.44
C THR A 117 -1.37 -8.67 9.24
N HIS A 118 -1.41 -9.99 9.42
CA HIS A 118 -1.13 -10.95 8.35
C HIS A 118 -2.39 -11.26 7.52
N ASN A 119 -3.57 -11.14 8.14
CA ASN A 119 -4.84 -11.41 7.50
C ASN A 119 -5.55 -10.10 7.19
N LEU A 120 -5.67 -9.78 5.90
CA LEU A 120 -6.44 -8.62 5.48
C LEU A 120 -7.92 -8.81 5.85
N PRO A 121 -8.59 -7.77 6.37
CA PRO A 121 -10.02 -7.81 6.66
C PRO A 121 -10.81 -7.98 5.37
N ASP A 122 -11.86 -8.76 5.42
CA ASP A 122 -12.86 -8.83 4.36
C ASP A 122 -13.99 -7.85 4.68
N LEU A 123 -13.97 -6.69 4.02
CA LEU A 123 -14.98 -5.65 4.25
C LEU A 123 -16.39 -6.10 3.85
N ARG A 124 -16.50 -6.96 2.83
CA ARG A 124 -17.81 -7.50 2.42
C ARG A 124 -18.43 -8.38 3.49
N ALA A 125 -17.60 -9.18 4.18
CA ALA A 125 -18.05 -9.96 5.32
C ALA A 125 -18.52 -9.09 6.51
N LEU A 126 -18.07 -7.81 6.55
CA LEU A 126 -18.52 -6.80 7.50
C LEU A 126 -19.71 -5.97 6.99
N GLY A 127 -20.29 -6.34 5.84
CA GLY A 127 -21.41 -5.61 5.22
C GLY A 127 -21.00 -4.29 4.56
N CYS A 128 -19.73 -4.11 4.19
CA CYS A 128 -19.21 -2.89 3.59
C CYS A 128 -18.64 -3.17 2.19
N ASP A 129 -19.18 -2.51 1.17
CA ASP A 129 -18.74 -2.65 -0.24
C ASP A 129 -17.64 -1.64 -0.62
N ALA A 130 -17.19 -0.81 0.31
CA ALA A 130 -16.14 0.16 0.06
C ALA A 130 -14.79 -0.52 -0.24
N PRO A 131 -13.92 0.10 -1.06
CA PRO A 131 -12.59 -0.43 -1.30
C PRO A 131 -11.73 -0.37 -0.03
N LEU A 132 -11.00 -1.45 0.25
CA LEU A 132 -9.94 -1.46 1.24
C LEU A 132 -8.69 -0.80 0.65
N VAL A 133 -8.16 0.19 1.34
CA VAL A 133 -6.88 0.86 1.04
C VAL A 133 -5.86 0.42 2.06
N ILE A 134 -4.73 -0.12 1.61
CA ILE A 134 -3.66 -0.58 2.50
C ILE A 134 -2.36 0.18 2.28
N ASP A 135 -1.75 0.65 3.37
CA ASP A 135 -0.33 1.00 3.40
C ASP A 135 0.47 -0.27 3.72
N PHE A 136 1.20 -0.79 2.73
CA PHE A 136 2.04 -1.97 2.86
C PHE A 136 3.54 -1.64 2.71
N SER A 137 3.92 -0.37 2.89
CA SER A 137 5.28 0.13 2.66
C SER A 137 6.36 -0.73 3.32
N SER A 138 6.11 -1.24 4.52
CA SER A 138 7.14 -1.93 5.30
C SER A 138 7.26 -3.43 5.02
N HIS A 139 6.27 -4.02 4.33
CA HIS A 139 6.28 -5.46 4.06
C HIS A 139 6.00 -5.85 2.61
N VAL A 140 5.80 -4.89 1.71
CA VAL A 140 5.66 -5.20 0.27
C VAL A 140 6.80 -6.10 -0.20
N LEU A 141 6.49 -7.16 -0.95
CA LEU A 141 7.44 -8.20 -1.40
C LEU A 141 8.03 -9.10 -0.29
N SER A 142 7.59 -8.95 0.95
CA SER A 142 8.03 -9.87 2.04
C SER A 142 7.08 -11.05 2.23
N ARG A 143 5.85 -10.95 1.73
CA ARG A 143 4.81 -11.99 1.72
C ARG A 143 3.77 -11.73 0.64
N PRO A 144 2.96 -12.75 0.24
CA PRO A 144 1.85 -12.58 -0.70
C PRO A 144 0.78 -11.59 -0.21
N VAL A 145 0.02 -11.04 -1.16
CA VAL A 145 -1.12 -10.14 -0.91
C VAL A 145 -2.40 -10.80 -1.44
N ASP A 146 -3.45 -10.83 -0.63
CA ASP A 146 -4.79 -11.28 -1.07
C ASP A 146 -5.52 -10.12 -1.78
N TRP A 147 -5.31 -10.01 -3.08
CA TRP A 147 -5.89 -8.97 -3.92
C TRP A 147 -7.42 -8.99 -4.00
N SER A 148 -8.06 -10.11 -3.66
CA SER A 148 -9.52 -10.21 -3.65
C SER A 148 -10.17 -9.26 -2.63
N LYS A 149 -9.41 -8.86 -1.61
CA LYS A 149 -9.85 -7.96 -0.53
C LYS A 149 -9.40 -6.51 -0.72
N VAL A 150 -8.48 -6.24 -1.65
CA VAL A 150 -7.83 -4.92 -1.79
C VAL A 150 -8.46 -4.13 -2.92
N GLY A 151 -8.72 -2.84 -2.69
CA GLY A 151 -9.05 -1.88 -3.74
C GLY A 151 -7.83 -1.10 -4.20
N LEU A 152 -6.98 -0.68 -3.25
CA LEU A 152 -5.73 0.02 -3.50
C LEU A 152 -4.68 -0.35 -2.45
N ALA A 153 -3.46 -0.60 -2.90
CA ALA A 153 -2.29 -0.75 -2.03
C ALA A 153 -1.23 0.28 -2.41
N PHE A 154 -0.58 0.90 -1.43
CA PHE A 154 0.53 1.81 -1.70
C PHE A 154 1.71 1.57 -0.74
N GLY A 155 2.89 1.94 -1.20
CA GLY A 155 4.09 1.84 -0.38
C GLY A 155 5.29 2.60 -0.94
N GLY A 156 6.08 3.19 -0.04
CA GLY A 156 7.37 3.79 -0.39
C GLY A 156 8.44 2.72 -0.64
N ALA A 157 9.23 2.89 -1.69
CA ALA A 157 10.23 1.91 -2.11
C ALA A 157 11.41 1.74 -1.13
N GLN A 158 11.71 2.76 -0.32
CA GLN A 158 12.93 2.84 0.50
C GLN A 158 13.08 1.76 1.58
N LYS A 159 12.05 0.96 1.83
CA LYS A 159 12.10 -0.10 2.85
C LYS A 159 12.50 -1.45 2.24
N ASN A 160 11.74 -1.95 1.28
CA ASN A 160 11.93 -3.32 0.77
C ASN A 160 11.94 -3.45 -0.77
N ILE A 161 11.86 -2.35 -1.50
CA ILE A 161 11.83 -2.34 -2.97
C ILE A 161 13.14 -1.83 -3.57
N GLY A 162 13.63 -0.67 -3.07
CA GLY A 162 14.79 -0.01 -3.66
C GLY A 162 15.07 1.34 -3.01
N PRO A 163 15.68 2.31 -3.74
CA PRO A 163 16.00 3.62 -3.19
C PRO A 163 14.75 4.47 -2.92
N ALA A 164 14.89 5.46 -2.03
CA ALA A 164 13.89 6.50 -1.86
C ALA A 164 13.61 7.24 -3.18
N GLY A 165 12.38 7.76 -3.33
CA GLY A 165 11.96 8.53 -4.50
C GLY A 165 10.94 7.80 -5.39
N VAL A 166 10.84 6.48 -5.29
CA VAL A 166 9.76 5.71 -5.93
C VAL A 166 8.66 5.42 -4.91
N THR A 167 7.42 5.63 -5.31
CA THR A 167 6.24 5.19 -4.58
C THR A 167 5.48 4.20 -5.44
N LEU A 168 5.23 3.03 -4.92
CA LEU A 168 4.42 2.02 -5.57
C LEU A 168 2.95 2.25 -5.22
N VAL A 169 2.09 2.28 -6.24
CA VAL A 169 0.64 2.22 -6.08
C VAL A 169 0.10 1.10 -6.96
N VAL A 170 -0.70 0.22 -6.37
CA VAL A 170 -1.43 -0.83 -7.07
C VAL A 170 -2.91 -0.56 -6.85
N VAL A 171 -3.61 -0.17 -7.90
CA VAL A 171 -4.99 0.32 -7.83
C VAL A 171 -5.90 -0.44 -8.78
N ARG A 172 -7.07 -0.85 -8.28
CA ARG A 172 -8.09 -1.50 -9.10
C ARG A 172 -8.67 -0.50 -10.12
N GLN A 173 -8.82 -0.94 -11.37
CA GLN A 173 -9.16 -0.05 -12.49
C GLN A 173 -10.49 0.67 -12.34
N ASP A 174 -11.49 0.06 -11.68
CA ASP A 174 -12.79 0.68 -11.40
C ASP A 174 -12.72 1.87 -10.43
N LEU A 175 -11.60 2.04 -9.73
CA LEU A 175 -11.35 3.17 -8.83
C LEU A 175 -10.69 4.36 -9.53
N LEU A 176 -10.25 4.22 -10.78
CA LEU A 176 -9.66 5.30 -11.56
C LEU A 176 -10.74 6.31 -12.02
N GLY A 177 -10.31 7.56 -12.24
CA GLY A 177 -11.20 8.63 -12.73
C GLY A 177 -12.14 9.21 -11.67
N ARG A 178 -11.84 9.03 -10.39
CA ARG A 178 -12.63 9.55 -9.26
C ARG A 178 -11.97 10.76 -8.58
N ALA A 179 -10.89 11.30 -9.16
CA ALA A 179 -10.14 12.39 -8.57
C ALA A 179 -11.01 13.64 -8.34
N LEU A 180 -10.80 14.28 -7.19
CA LEU A 180 -11.43 15.58 -6.89
C LEU A 180 -10.92 16.64 -7.86
N PRO A 181 -11.72 17.67 -8.19
CA PRO A 181 -11.31 18.78 -9.08
C PRO A 181 -10.04 19.51 -8.63
N VAL A 182 -9.74 19.48 -7.33
CA VAL A 182 -8.53 20.08 -6.75
C VAL A 182 -7.30 19.19 -6.83
N CYS A 183 -7.45 17.94 -7.28
CA CYS A 183 -6.34 17.01 -7.40
C CYS A 183 -5.36 17.51 -8.49
N PRO A 184 -4.08 17.72 -8.17
CA PRO A 184 -3.09 18.06 -9.19
C PRO A 184 -2.96 16.93 -10.23
N SER A 185 -2.85 17.29 -11.51
CA SER A 185 -2.76 16.31 -12.61
C SER A 185 -1.65 15.27 -12.42
N ALA A 186 -0.52 15.68 -11.80
CA ALA A 186 0.60 14.76 -11.52
C ALA A 186 0.26 13.69 -10.48
N PHE A 187 -0.82 13.85 -9.73
CA PHE A 187 -1.30 12.95 -8.67
C PHE A 187 -2.64 12.28 -9.01
N ASP A 188 -3.23 12.60 -10.17
CA ASP A 188 -4.42 11.89 -10.65
C ASP A 188 -4.03 10.50 -11.16
N TYR A 189 -4.44 9.47 -10.42
CA TYR A 189 -4.14 8.08 -10.75
C TYR A 189 -4.58 7.67 -12.16
N ASN A 190 -5.69 8.24 -12.67
CA ASN A 190 -6.17 7.94 -14.01
C ASN A 190 -5.24 8.54 -15.09
N LEU A 191 -4.75 9.77 -14.89
CA LEU A 191 -3.78 10.37 -15.81
C LEU A 191 -2.44 9.66 -15.74
N VAL A 192 -1.98 9.29 -14.54
CA VAL A 192 -0.75 8.51 -14.34
C VAL A 192 -0.86 7.15 -15.01
N ALA A 193 -1.99 6.44 -14.83
CA ALA A 193 -2.24 5.12 -15.42
C ALA A 193 -2.30 5.17 -16.96
N LYS A 194 -2.95 6.18 -17.54
CA LYS A 194 -3.04 6.37 -19.01
C LYS A 194 -1.71 6.67 -19.67
N ASN A 195 -0.71 7.09 -18.90
CA ASN A 195 0.62 7.46 -19.38
C ASN A 195 1.72 6.52 -18.86
N ASP A 196 1.38 5.31 -18.43
CA ASP A 196 2.32 4.30 -17.92
C ASP A 196 3.31 4.91 -16.92
N SER A 197 2.77 5.64 -15.92
CA SER A 197 3.52 6.40 -14.90
C SER A 197 4.42 7.52 -15.45
N MET A 198 4.32 7.85 -16.75
CA MET A 198 5.16 8.85 -17.42
C MET A 198 4.39 10.12 -17.82
N PHE A 199 3.27 10.42 -17.14
CA PHE A 199 2.59 11.71 -17.31
C PHE A 199 3.53 12.87 -16.94
N ASN A 200 4.21 12.76 -15.82
CA ASN A 200 5.37 13.55 -15.43
C ASN A 200 6.64 12.70 -15.61
N THR A 201 7.82 13.32 -15.57
CA THR A 201 9.10 12.57 -15.61
C THR A 201 9.16 11.62 -14.42
N PRO A 202 9.20 10.31 -14.65
CA PRO A 202 9.24 9.33 -13.57
C PRO A 202 10.64 9.28 -12.90
N PRO A 203 10.76 8.75 -11.69
CA PRO A 203 12.04 8.57 -11.01
C PRO A 203 12.84 7.42 -11.67
N THR A 204 13.39 7.67 -12.87
CA THR A 204 13.97 6.67 -13.77
C THR A 204 15.00 5.77 -13.12
N TYR A 205 15.97 6.37 -12.39
CA TYR A 205 17.00 5.61 -11.69
C TYR A 205 16.41 4.74 -10.57
N GLY A 206 15.44 5.27 -9.83
CA GLY A 206 14.76 4.52 -8.77
C GLY A 206 13.98 3.32 -9.31
N ILE A 207 13.29 3.49 -10.45
CA ILE A 207 12.56 2.39 -11.12
C ILE A 207 13.54 1.33 -11.64
N TYR A 208 14.66 1.75 -12.22
CA TYR A 208 15.72 0.83 -12.66
C TYR A 208 16.26 -0.02 -11.49
N MET A 209 16.59 0.63 -10.36
CA MET A 209 17.08 -0.08 -9.18
C MET A 209 16.03 -1.01 -8.57
N ALA A 210 14.76 -0.58 -8.52
CA ALA A 210 13.65 -1.42 -8.10
C ALA A 210 13.50 -2.66 -9.01
N GLY A 211 13.58 -2.48 -10.32
CA GLY A 211 13.56 -3.56 -11.30
C GLY A 211 14.66 -4.60 -11.07
N LEU A 212 15.89 -4.14 -10.77
CA LEU A 212 16.99 -5.05 -10.41
C LEU A 212 16.69 -5.85 -9.13
N THR A 213 16.05 -5.21 -8.15
CA THR A 213 15.60 -5.90 -6.91
C THR A 213 14.53 -6.95 -7.24
N PHE A 214 13.56 -6.63 -8.12
CA PHE A 214 12.52 -7.58 -8.53
C PHE A 214 13.12 -8.80 -9.23
N GLN A 215 14.05 -8.59 -10.15
CA GLN A 215 14.78 -9.69 -10.81
C GLN A 215 15.58 -10.52 -9.81
N TRP A 216 16.20 -9.88 -8.82
CA TRP A 216 16.92 -10.61 -7.77
C TRP A 216 15.95 -11.47 -6.96
N LEU A 217 14.79 -10.93 -6.53
CA LEU A 217 13.77 -11.67 -5.80
C LEU A 217 13.26 -12.89 -6.58
N LYS A 218 13.02 -12.75 -7.89
CA LYS A 218 12.63 -13.87 -8.76
C LYS A 218 13.70 -14.97 -8.74
N ARG A 219 14.99 -14.61 -8.86
CA ARG A 219 16.10 -15.58 -8.77
C ARG A 219 16.22 -16.24 -7.39
N GLN A 220 15.72 -15.59 -6.33
CA GLN A 220 15.69 -16.16 -4.98
C GLN A 220 14.51 -17.12 -4.72
N GLY A 221 13.61 -17.30 -5.67
CA GLY A 221 12.42 -18.13 -5.53
C GLY A 221 11.13 -17.34 -5.28
N GLY A 222 11.16 -16.01 -5.43
CA GLY A 222 9.98 -15.16 -5.34
C GLY A 222 9.51 -14.87 -3.92
N VAL A 223 8.31 -14.28 -3.82
CA VAL A 223 7.77 -13.76 -2.55
C VAL A 223 7.46 -14.88 -1.55
N ALA A 224 6.99 -16.04 -1.98
CA ALA A 224 6.71 -17.17 -1.09
C ALA A 224 7.99 -17.68 -0.39
N GLU A 225 9.12 -17.73 -1.10
CA GLU A 225 10.40 -18.11 -0.50
C GLU A 225 10.91 -17.01 0.46
N MET A 226 10.70 -15.73 0.13
CA MET A 226 11.02 -14.62 1.05
C MET A 226 10.21 -14.71 2.34
N GLU A 227 8.91 -14.99 2.25
CA GLU A 227 8.05 -15.20 3.42
C GLU A 227 8.58 -16.33 4.29
N ARG A 228 8.89 -17.49 3.70
CA ARG A 228 9.47 -18.64 4.43
C ARG A 228 10.76 -18.25 5.18
N ARG A 229 11.66 -17.52 4.50
CA ARG A 229 12.93 -17.03 5.12
C ARG A 229 12.67 -16.01 6.23
N ASN A 230 11.71 -15.12 6.04
CA ASN A 230 11.35 -14.10 7.04
C ASN A 230 10.75 -14.74 8.29
N ILE A 231 9.86 -15.72 8.13
CA ILE A 231 9.30 -16.50 9.25
C ILE A 231 10.41 -17.20 10.02
N ALA A 232 11.34 -17.87 9.33
CA ALA A 232 12.45 -18.57 9.98
C ALA A 232 13.37 -17.60 10.77
N LYS A 233 13.66 -16.42 10.22
CA LYS A 233 14.46 -15.38 10.91
C LYS A 233 13.74 -14.82 12.13
N ALA A 234 12.45 -14.50 12.00
CA ALA A 234 11.65 -14.00 13.10
C ALA A 234 11.54 -15.04 14.22
N LYS A 235 11.26 -16.29 13.86
CA LYS A 235 11.18 -17.39 14.82
C LYS A 235 12.46 -17.58 15.63
N LEU A 236 13.62 -17.49 14.99
CA LEU A 236 14.91 -17.61 15.70
C LEU A 236 15.05 -16.54 16.81
N LEU A 237 14.65 -15.32 16.53
CA LEU A 237 14.70 -14.21 17.49
C LEU A 237 13.67 -14.39 18.61
N TYR A 238 12.43 -14.70 18.28
CA TYR A 238 11.36 -14.86 19.26
C TYR A 238 11.59 -16.08 20.16
N ASP A 239 12.02 -17.21 19.62
CA ASP A 239 12.38 -18.39 20.42
C ASP A 239 13.50 -18.07 21.43
N TYR A 240 14.48 -17.25 21.05
CA TYR A 240 15.54 -16.81 21.96
C TYR A 240 15.00 -15.90 23.08
N ILE A 241 14.14 -14.94 22.75
CA ILE A 241 13.54 -14.03 23.72
C ILE A 241 12.67 -14.81 24.71
N ASP A 242 11.79 -15.68 24.21
CA ASP A 242 10.88 -16.47 25.03
C ASP A 242 11.63 -17.47 25.93
N GLY A 243 12.76 -18.01 25.46
CA GLY A 243 13.62 -18.94 26.23
C GLY A 243 14.56 -18.25 27.21
N SER A 244 14.65 -16.92 27.22
CA SER A 244 15.55 -16.13 28.09
C SER A 244 14.92 -15.61 29.37
N GLN A 245 13.68 -16.00 29.68
CA GLN A 245 12.95 -15.60 30.90
C GLN A 245 13.29 -16.47 32.11
#